data_02d810ac9bbccb4f1e0af1976b18c7b1
#
_entry.id   02d810ac9bbccb4f1e0af1976b18c7b1
#
_cell.length_a   1.000
_cell.length_b   1.000
_cell.length_c   1.000
_cell.angle_alpha   90.00
_cell.angle_beta   90.00
_cell.angle_gamma   90.00
#
_symmetry.space_group_name_H-M   'P 1'
#
loop_
_entity.id
_entity.type
_entity.pdbx_description
1 polymer ?
#
loop_
_entity_poly.entity_id
_entity_poly.type
_entity_poly.pdbx_seq_one_letter_code
_entity_poly.pdbx_strand_id
1 'polypeptide(L)'
;MGTARDTGQERAAAAVQFSKPLAAQPTTIPGLTLFDLPVHGDNRGWFKENWQRQKMTELGLPDFGPVQNNISFNASRGTTRGIHAEPWDKYISVATGSVFGAWVDLRQGSTFGRVFTAVINPSTAIFVPRGVGNAFQSLEDNTTYTYLVNDHWSAEAQAQYTFLNLADSTAAIDWPIPLDQAELSDKDRAHPPLAEVVPMAPATTLVLGATGQLGRELVRQLADRPGVEFLGRDRFDLADPAAVGRIEWRRVGTVVNAAAFTAVDEAETEDGGRAAWAANAEGVARLAQACAQHQVTLIHVSTDYVFDGTKDGAYTESDPLRPVNAYGTSKAAGDLAVGVVPRHYLLRTSWVIGDGKNFVRTMQQLAERGIAPSVVSDQIGRLTFTQDLAEAIIHLRNGNAPYGTYNLTNSGEPGSWAEVARCVYTHTDRPARDVTEVSTEEYFAGKSVARRPLNSVLNLTKIEASGFTPRDQWEALEEYLAAP
;
A
#
# COMPACT_ATOMS: atom_id res chain seq x y z
N MET A 1 31.86 -15.35 13.74
CA MET A 1 31.63 -16.64 13.03
C MET A 1 31.61 -16.33 11.55
N GLY A 2 32.41 -17.07 10.79
CA GLY A 2 32.94 -16.69 9.51
C GLY A 2 31.90 -16.44 8.39
N THR A 3 32.06 -15.32 7.74
CA THR A 3 31.50 -15.03 6.45
C THR A 3 32.17 -15.92 5.41
N ALA A 4 31.41 -16.82 4.79
CA ALA A 4 31.81 -17.54 3.61
C ALA A 4 32.12 -16.52 2.49
N ARG A 5 33.38 -16.30 2.20
CA ARG A 5 33.83 -15.58 1.02
C ARG A 5 33.73 -16.56 -0.15
N ASP A 6 32.80 -16.23 -1.07
CA ASP A 6 32.81 -16.84 -2.39
C ASP A 6 34.00 -16.26 -3.17
N THR A 7 35.10 -17.03 -3.21
CA THR A 7 36.34 -16.61 -3.84
C THR A 7 36.44 -17.21 -5.21
N GLY A 8 36.42 -16.35 -6.24
CA GLY A 8 37.13 -16.59 -7.47
C GLY A 8 36.35 -17.16 -8.65
N GLN A 9 35.41 -16.37 -9.23
CA GLN A 9 35.23 -16.42 -10.68
C GLN A 9 35.93 -15.20 -11.30
N GLU A 10 36.72 -15.42 -12.36
CA GLU A 10 37.38 -14.36 -13.12
C GLU A 10 36.38 -13.28 -13.50
N ARG A 11 36.57 -12.07 -12.99
CA ARG A 11 35.75 -10.89 -13.23
C ARG A 11 36.05 -10.27 -14.60
N ALA A 12 36.11 -11.12 -15.64
CA ALA A 12 36.27 -10.73 -17.03
C ALA A 12 34.93 -10.32 -17.63
N ALA A 13 34.97 -9.51 -18.72
CA ALA A 13 33.78 -9.20 -19.52
C ALA A 13 32.99 -10.49 -19.85
N ALA A 14 31.73 -10.55 -19.42
CA ALA A 14 30.91 -11.74 -19.63
C ALA A 14 30.28 -11.70 -21.01
N ALA A 15 30.50 -12.73 -21.81
CA ALA A 15 29.89 -12.88 -23.12
C ALA A 15 28.36 -12.90 -23.04
N VAL A 16 27.69 -12.34 -24.05
CA VAL A 16 26.22 -12.39 -24.16
C VAL A 16 25.78 -13.87 -24.27
N GLN A 17 24.86 -14.25 -23.39
CA GLN A 17 24.30 -15.61 -23.41
C GLN A 17 22.99 -15.60 -24.18
N PHE A 18 22.95 -16.33 -25.29
CA PHE A 18 21.76 -16.42 -26.15
C PHE A 18 20.75 -17.46 -25.63
N SER A 19 19.47 -17.19 -25.92
CA SER A 19 18.35 -18.11 -25.66
C SER A 19 18.18 -18.57 -24.21
N LYS A 20 18.63 -17.77 -23.22
CA LYS A 20 18.24 -17.98 -21.82
C LYS A 20 16.74 -17.81 -21.65
N PRO A 21 16.08 -18.58 -20.78
CA PRO A 21 14.73 -18.26 -20.36
C PRO A 21 14.71 -16.95 -19.52
N LEU A 22 13.63 -16.22 -19.60
CA LEU A 22 13.38 -15.11 -18.68
C LEU A 22 13.23 -15.69 -17.28
N ALA A 23 14.06 -15.23 -16.34
CA ALA A 23 14.03 -15.68 -14.95
C ALA A 23 14.41 -14.56 -13.98
N ALA A 24 13.86 -14.59 -12.77
CA ALA A 24 14.18 -13.66 -11.69
C ALA A 24 14.91 -14.40 -10.56
N GLN A 25 15.96 -13.77 -10.01
CA GLN A 25 16.77 -14.32 -8.92
C GLN A 25 16.88 -13.26 -7.81
N PRO A 26 16.33 -13.54 -6.61
CA PRO A 26 16.51 -12.65 -5.48
C PRO A 26 17.98 -12.60 -5.06
N THR A 27 18.42 -11.44 -4.58
CA THR A 27 19.78 -11.26 -4.08
C THR A 27 19.82 -11.28 -2.55
N THR A 28 21.01 -11.05 -1.99
CA THR A 28 21.20 -10.89 -0.52
C THR A 28 20.60 -9.58 0.02
N ILE A 29 20.33 -8.59 -0.83
CA ILE A 29 19.69 -7.32 -0.45
C ILE A 29 18.18 -7.45 -0.72
N PRO A 30 17.30 -7.28 0.29
CA PRO A 30 15.87 -7.45 0.10
C PRO A 30 15.28 -6.54 -1.00
N GLY A 31 14.57 -7.14 -1.96
CA GLY A 31 13.95 -6.46 -3.09
C GLY A 31 14.89 -6.18 -4.27
N LEU A 32 16.20 -6.27 -4.11
CA LEU A 32 17.16 -6.22 -5.22
C LEU A 32 17.08 -7.55 -5.97
N THR A 33 16.70 -7.53 -7.25
CA THR A 33 16.42 -8.74 -8.03
C THR A 33 17.16 -8.74 -9.36
N LEU A 34 17.95 -9.78 -9.59
CA LEU A 34 18.65 -10.01 -10.84
C LEU A 34 17.74 -10.74 -11.83
N PHE A 35 17.81 -10.40 -13.13
CA PHE A 35 17.03 -11.02 -14.18
C PHE A 35 17.96 -11.59 -15.25
N ASP A 36 17.67 -12.81 -15.68
CA ASP A 36 18.15 -13.34 -16.96
C ASP A 36 17.18 -12.89 -18.06
N LEU A 37 17.72 -12.31 -19.14
CA LEU A 37 16.94 -11.83 -20.28
C LEU A 37 17.14 -12.71 -21.49
N PRO A 38 16.06 -13.13 -22.18
CA PRO A 38 16.17 -13.80 -23.48
C PRO A 38 16.81 -12.86 -24.51
N VAL A 39 17.94 -13.28 -25.08
CA VAL A 39 18.61 -12.62 -26.21
C VAL A 39 18.57 -13.57 -27.39
N HIS A 40 18.10 -13.10 -28.55
CA HIS A 40 17.96 -13.87 -29.77
C HIS A 40 18.91 -13.29 -30.82
N GLY A 41 19.83 -14.09 -31.31
CA GLY A 41 20.82 -13.69 -32.32
C GLY A 41 20.50 -14.24 -33.73
N ASP A 42 20.83 -13.45 -34.77
CA ASP A 42 20.82 -13.86 -36.15
C ASP A 42 21.99 -13.20 -36.91
N ASN A 43 22.02 -13.36 -38.25
CA ASN A 43 23.10 -12.81 -39.10
C ASN A 43 23.16 -11.26 -39.14
N ARG A 44 22.20 -10.55 -38.58
CA ARG A 44 22.14 -9.08 -38.49
C ARG A 44 22.58 -8.55 -37.11
N GLY A 45 22.72 -9.44 -36.11
CA GLY A 45 23.03 -9.08 -34.72
C GLY A 45 22.12 -9.82 -33.75
N TRP A 46 21.63 -9.11 -32.74
CA TRP A 46 20.74 -9.69 -31.73
C TRP A 46 19.58 -8.76 -31.38
N PHE A 47 18.50 -9.37 -30.90
CA PHE A 47 17.32 -8.71 -30.38
C PHE A 47 17.04 -9.23 -28.96
N LYS A 48 16.59 -8.35 -28.07
CA LYS A 48 16.03 -8.72 -26.75
C LYS A 48 14.79 -7.91 -26.42
N GLU A 49 13.87 -8.51 -25.72
CA GLU A 49 12.83 -7.81 -24.99
C GLU A 49 13.43 -7.31 -23.67
N ASN A 50 13.78 -6.02 -23.64
CA ASN A 50 14.54 -5.46 -22.52
C ASN A 50 13.71 -5.34 -21.23
N TRP A 51 12.43 -5.03 -21.35
CA TRP A 51 11.47 -4.96 -20.26
C TRP A 51 10.06 -5.18 -20.77
N GLN A 52 9.30 -6.00 -20.06
CA GLN A 52 7.90 -6.25 -20.35
C GLN A 52 7.13 -6.42 -19.05
N ARG A 53 6.23 -5.45 -18.76
CA ARG A 53 5.54 -5.28 -17.49
C ARG A 53 4.88 -6.57 -16.99
N GLN A 54 4.05 -7.22 -17.82
CA GLN A 54 3.31 -8.41 -17.43
C GLN A 54 4.22 -9.56 -17.04
N LYS A 55 5.17 -9.93 -17.91
CA LYS A 55 6.11 -11.04 -17.66
C LYS A 55 6.97 -10.81 -16.43
N MET A 56 7.41 -9.54 -16.22
CA MET A 56 8.23 -9.18 -15.06
C MET A 56 7.44 -9.25 -13.77
N THR A 57 6.19 -8.78 -13.74
CA THR A 57 5.33 -8.86 -12.55
C THR A 57 4.92 -10.30 -12.23
N GLU A 58 4.70 -11.14 -13.22
CA GLU A 58 4.47 -12.59 -13.04
C GLU A 58 5.67 -13.29 -12.38
N LEU A 59 6.88 -12.76 -12.58
CA LEU A 59 8.10 -13.24 -11.91
C LEU A 59 8.36 -12.58 -10.55
N GLY A 60 7.43 -11.78 -10.06
CA GLY A 60 7.52 -11.14 -8.73
C GLY A 60 8.17 -9.77 -8.72
N LEU A 61 8.48 -9.15 -9.88
CA LEU A 61 8.88 -7.75 -9.92
C LEU A 61 7.72 -6.87 -9.44
N PRO A 62 7.96 -5.91 -8.53
CA PRO A 62 6.95 -4.91 -8.22
C PRO A 62 6.50 -4.17 -9.49
N ASP A 63 5.21 -3.91 -9.62
CA ASP A 63 4.71 -3.07 -10.71
C ASP A 63 5.12 -1.61 -10.44
N PHE A 64 6.37 -1.27 -10.79
CA PHE A 64 6.94 0.03 -10.46
C PHE A 64 6.58 1.14 -11.45
N GLY A 65 5.92 0.82 -12.58
CA GLY A 65 5.37 1.79 -13.54
C GLY A 65 6.40 2.82 -14.03
N PRO A 66 7.40 2.44 -14.84
CA PRO A 66 8.46 3.35 -15.27
C PRO A 66 7.91 4.53 -16.09
N VAL A 67 8.41 5.73 -15.81
CA VAL A 67 8.00 7.00 -16.47
C VAL A 67 9.14 7.70 -17.20
N GLN A 68 10.40 7.30 -16.95
CA GLN A 68 11.59 7.88 -17.59
C GLN A 68 12.60 6.78 -17.93
N ASN A 69 13.22 6.87 -19.10
CA ASN A 69 14.35 6.05 -19.49
C ASN A 69 15.61 6.92 -19.63
N ASN A 70 16.70 6.49 -19.02
CA ASN A 70 18.00 7.14 -19.09
C ASN A 70 19.01 6.22 -19.78
N ILE A 71 19.92 6.82 -20.52
CA ILE A 71 21.03 6.14 -21.18
C ILE A 71 22.34 6.81 -20.80
N SER A 72 23.32 6.03 -20.37
CA SER A 72 24.70 6.47 -20.13
C SER A 72 25.61 5.75 -21.10
N PHE A 73 26.23 6.48 -22.01
CA PHE A 73 27.30 5.98 -22.86
C PHE A 73 28.65 6.19 -22.17
N ASN A 74 29.46 5.17 -22.14
CA ASN A 74 30.77 5.15 -21.48
C ASN A 74 31.81 4.71 -22.52
N ALA A 75 32.61 5.68 -23.00
CA ALA A 75 33.55 5.47 -24.09
C ALA A 75 34.69 4.52 -23.72
N SER A 76 35.19 4.64 -22.47
CA SER A 76 36.37 3.92 -22.02
C SER A 76 36.02 2.83 -21.03
N ARG A 77 36.70 1.70 -21.16
CA ARG A 77 36.80 0.69 -20.10
C ARG A 77 37.34 1.35 -18.83
N GLY A 78 36.77 1.02 -17.67
CA GLY A 78 37.14 1.62 -16.39
C GLY A 78 36.35 2.86 -16.01
N THR A 79 35.46 3.42 -16.89
CA THR A 79 34.53 4.47 -16.47
C THR A 79 33.66 3.95 -15.34
N THR A 80 33.75 4.62 -14.17
CA THR A 80 33.08 4.19 -12.94
C THR A 80 32.17 5.31 -12.42
N ARG A 81 30.92 4.98 -12.06
CA ARG A 81 29.90 5.93 -11.58
C ARG A 81 29.20 5.38 -10.34
N GLY A 82 28.89 6.24 -9.37
CA GLY A 82 28.15 5.88 -8.15
C GLY A 82 28.87 6.32 -6.88
N ILE A 83 28.52 5.85 -5.72
CA ILE A 83 27.34 5.02 -5.40
C ILE A 83 26.19 5.99 -5.09
N HIS A 84 25.09 5.87 -5.81
CA HIS A 84 23.92 6.76 -5.66
C HIS A 84 22.70 5.93 -5.29
N ALA A 85 22.10 6.19 -4.13
CA ALA A 85 20.80 5.68 -3.74
C ALA A 85 19.75 6.78 -3.98
N GLU A 86 18.80 6.50 -4.84
CA GLU A 86 17.78 7.47 -5.21
C GLU A 86 16.45 7.17 -4.54
N PRO A 87 15.54 8.17 -4.41
CA PRO A 87 14.24 8.01 -3.76
C PRO A 87 13.19 7.30 -4.64
N TRP A 88 13.60 6.53 -5.64
CA TRP A 88 12.76 5.77 -6.57
C TRP A 88 13.36 4.42 -6.95
N ASP A 89 12.55 3.59 -7.59
CA ASP A 89 12.96 2.29 -8.11
C ASP A 89 13.59 2.42 -9.49
N LYS A 90 14.52 1.52 -9.79
CA LYS A 90 15.18 1.43 -11.11
C LYS A 90 15.13 0.02 -11.67
N TYR A 91 15.04 -0.06 -12.99
CA TYR A 91 15.32 -1.29 -13.72
C TYR A 91 16.48 -1.03 -14.67
N ILE A 92 17.61 -1.67 -14.43
CA ILE A 92 18.89 -1.43 -15.06
C ILE A 92 19.22 -2.56 -16.03
N SER A 93 19.75 -2.21 -17.20
CA SER A 93 20.25 -3.15 -18.20
C SER A 93 21.41 -2.56 -18.98
N VAL A 94 22.09 -3.39 -19.77
CA VAL A 94 23.16 -2.98 -20.68
C VAL A 94 22.70 -3.24 -22.11
N ALA A 95 22.88 -2.25 -22.99
CA ALA A 95 22.57 -2.36 -24.39
C ALA A 95 23.78 -2.87 -25.20
N THR A 96 25.00 -2.38 -24.89
CA THR A 96 26.26 -2.84 -25.50
C THR A 96 27.34 -2.92 -24.44
N GLY A 97 28.29 -3.82 -24.56
CA GLY A 97 29.38 -4.04 -23.62
C GLY A 97 28.92 -4.76 -22.34
N SER A 98 29.71 -4.64 -21.30
CA SER A 98 29.41 -5.20 -19.97
C SER A 98 29.90 -4.29 -18.85
N VAL A 99 29.25 -4.38 -17.67
CA VAL A 99 29.63 -3.63 -16.48
C VAL A 99 29.76 -4.57 -15.29
N PHE A 100 30.71 -4.27 -14.40
CA PHE A 100 30.67 -4.74 -13.03
C PHE A 100 29.76 -3.80 -12.24
N GLY A 101 28.63 -4.30 -11.77
CA GLY A 101 27.70 -3.58 -10.94
C GLY A 101 27.93 -3.85 -9.47
N ALA A 102 27.78 -2.81 -8.65
CA ALA A 102 27.85 -2.91 -7.19
C ALA A 102 26.64 -2.20 -6.58
N TRP A 103 25.95 -2.88 -5.67
CA TRP A 103 24.79 -2.37 -4.96
C TRP A 103 25.04 -2.45 -3.46
N VAL A 104 24.69 -1.36 -2.76
CA VAL A 104 24.82 -1.26 -1.30
C VAL A 104 23.50 -0.86 -0.71
N ASP A 105 22.99 -1.59 0.26
CA ASP A 105 21.76 -1.22 0.95
C ASP A 105 21.99 0.00 1.85
N LEU A 106 21.50 1.17 1.43
CA LEU A 106 21.60 2.42 2.19
C LEU A 106 20.27 2.80 2.86
N ARG A 107 19.33 1.86 2.94
CA ARG A 107 18.06 2.02 3.65
C ARG A 107 18.23 1.82 5.15
N GLN A 108 17.44 2.52 5.93
CA GLN A 108 17.35 2.29 7.37
C GLN A 108 16.84 0.85 7.64
N GLY A 109 17.59 0.05 8.39
CA GLY A 109 17.19 -1.31 8.75
C GLY A 109 18.38 -2.23 9.00
N SER A 110 18.11 -3.50 9.23
CA SER A 110 19.11 -4.53 9.59
C SER A 110 20.07 -4.91 8.45
N THR A 111 19.78 -4.49 7.24
CA THR A 111 20.57 -4.77 6.03
C THR A 111 21.43 -3.59 5.59
N PHE A 112 21.39 -2.45 6.32
CA PHE A 112 22.22 -1.29 6.03
C PHE A 112 23.69 -1.66 5.88
N GLY A 113 24.31 -1.19 4.80
CA GLY A 113 25.71 -1.49 4.45
C GLY A 113 25.93 -2.85 3.77
N ARG A 114 24.88 -3.68 3.58
CA ARG A 114 25.03 -4.96 2.87
C ARG A 114 25.35 -4.71 1.40
N VAL A 115 26.34 -5.45 0.88
CA VAL A 115 26.82 -5.31 -0.50
C VAL A 115 26.42 -6.52 -1.34
N PHE A 116 26.03 -6.27 -2.58
CA PHE A 116 25.86 -7.27 -3.64
C PHE A 116 26.59 -6.80 -4.89
N THR A 117 27.28 -7.70 -5.60
CA THR A 117 27.97 -7.40 -6.87
C THR A 117 27.62 -8.43 -7.93
N ALA A 118 27.54 -7.99 -9.18
CA ALA A 118 27.32 -8.87 -10.34
C ALA A 118 27.85 -8.23 -11.61
N VAL A 119 28.17 -9.05 -12.61
CA VAL A 119 28.41 -8.57 -13.97
C VAL A 119 27.10 -8.50 -14.73
N ILE A 120 26.80 -7.33 -15.29
CA ILE A 120 25.61 -7.07 -16.13
C ILE A 120 26.05 -6.88 -17.57
N ASN A 121 25.45 -7.62 -18.47
CA ASN A 121 25.64 -7.57 -19.92
C ASN A 121 24.28 -7.58 -20.63
N PRO A 122 24.19 -7.59 -21.97
CA PRO A 122 22.89 -7.61 -22.66
C PRO A 122 21.94 -8.76 -22.29
N SER A 123 22.42 -9.89 -21.75
CA SER A 123 21.59 -11.02 -21.31
C SER A 123 21.16 -10.97 -19.84
N THR A 124 21.44 -9.86 -19.14
CA THR A 124 21.08 -9.68 -17.74
C THR A 124 20.54 -8.28 -17.48
N ALA A 125 19.69 -8.17 -16.45
CA ALA A 125 19.21 -6.89 -15.93
C ALA A 125 19.06 -6.98 -14.42
N ILE A 126 18.87 -5.84 -13.74
CA ILE A 126 18.65 -5.82 -12.30
C ILE A 126 17.62 -4.77 -11.92
N PHE A 127 16.68 -5.15 -11.07
CA PHE A 127 15.77 -4.23 -10.42
C PHE A 127 16.36 -3.77 -9.10
N VAL A 128 16.47 -2.46 -8.94
CA VAL A 128 17.05 -1.79 -7.77
C VAL A 128 15.96 -1.01 -7.07
N PRO A 129 15.53 -1.43 -5.87
CA PRO A 129 14.51 -0.70 -5.13
C PRO A 129 15.05 0.62 -4.57
N ARG A 130 14.14 1.56 -4.33
CA ARG A 130 14.40 2.83 -3.67
C ARG A 130 15.35 2.68 -2.48
N GLY A 131 16.38 3.54 -2.41
CA GLY A 131 17.33 3.58 -1.29
C GLY A 131 18.43 2.52 -1.32
N VAL A 132 18.45 1.64 -2.31
CA VAL A 132 19.62 0.80 -2.58
C VAL A 132 20.58 1.56 -3.47
N GLY A 133 21.78 1.80 -2.97
CA GLY A 133 22.86 2.47 -3.68
C GLY A 133 23.29 1.63 -4.89
N ASN A 134 23.49 2.30 -6.02
CA ASN A 134 23.86 1.71 -7.28
C ASN A 134 25.15 2.34 -7.80
N ALA A 135 26.09 1.48 -8.19
CA ALA A 135 27.31 1.86 -8.90
C ALA A 135 27.63 0.86 -9.99
N PHE A 136 28.41 1.29 -10.97
CA PHE A 136 28.95 0.40 -12.00
C PHE A 136 30.33 0.83 -12.46
N GLN A 137 31.10 -0.13 -12.98
CA GLN A 137 32.37 0.07 -13.67
C GLN A 137 32.31 -0.61 -15.03
N SER A 138 32.56 0.12 -16.12
CA SER A 138 32.60 -0.43 -17.48
C SER A 138 33.77 -1.41 -17.63
N LEU A 139 33.47 -2.63 -18.10
CA LEU A 139 34.46 -3.68 -18.34
C LEU A 139 34.96 -3.66 -19.79
N GLU A 140 34.29 -2.94 -20.66
CA GLU A 140 34.59 -2.82 -22.10
C GLU A 140 34.46 -1.36 -22.55
N ASP A 141 35.15 -1.00 -23.65
CA ASP A 141 34.95 0.26 -24.32
C ASP A 141 33.58 0.35 -24.98
N ASN A 142 33.05 1.57 -25.15
CA ASN A 142 31.75 1.81 -25.79
C ASN A 142 30.57 1.08 -25.12
N THR A 143 30.62 0.98 -23.79
CA THR A 143 29.57 0.35 -23.00
C THR A 143 28.38 1.30 -22.84
N THR A 144 27.17 0.81 -23.19
CA THR A 144 25.92 1.55 -23.06
C THR A 144 25.08 0.98 -21.92
N TYR A 145 24.97 1.74 -20.85
CA TYR A 145 24.19 1.42 -19.66
C TYR A 145 22.85 2.17 -19.72
N THR A 146 21.73 1.47 -19.56
CA THR A 146 20.39 2.05 -19.65
C THR A 146 19.56 1.67 -18.42
N TYR A 147 18.68 2.58 -17.99
CA TYR A 147 17.79 2.29 -16.86
C TYR A 147 16.47 3.04 -16.96
N LEU A 148 15.42 2.32 -16.57
CA LEU A 148 14.07 2.84 -16.38
C LEU A 148 13.90 3.26 -14.92
N VAL A 149 13.17 4.35 -14.66
CA VAL A 149 12.84 4.85 -13.33
C VAL A 149 11.37 5.20 -13.23
N ASN A 150 10.80 5.11 -12.03
CA ASN A 150 9.39 5.38 -11.76
C ASN A 150 9.12 6.78 -11.19
N ASP A 151 10.09 7.69 -11.25
CA ASP A 151 9.90 9.11 -10.97
C ASP A 151 10.76 9.94 -11.93
N HIS A 152 10.49 11.24 -12.01
CA HIS A 152 11.25 12.18 -12.82
C HIS A 152 12.40 12.80 -12.03
N TRP A 153 13.56 12.82 -12.66
CA TRP A 153 14.69 13.56 -12.11
C TRP A 153 14.39 15.05 -12.01
N SER A 154 14.76 15.69 -10.90
CA SER A 154 14.77 17.12 -10.70
C SER A 154 15.86 17.50 -9.70
N ALA A 155 16.22 18.79 -9.62
CA ALA A 155 17.20 19.28 -8.65
C ALA A 155 16.71 19.07 -7.21
N GLU A 156 15.41 19.23 -6.95
CA GLU A 156 14.79 18.97 -5.63
C GLU A 156 14.83 17.48 -5.28
N ALA A 157 14.66 16.60 -6.26
CA ALA A 157 14.78 15.16 -6.07
C ALA A 157 16.21 14.76 -5.69
N GLN A 158 17.22 15.40 -6.28
CA GLN A 158 18.62 15.13 -5.97
C GLN A 158 18.96 15.44 -4.51
N ALA A 159 18.28 16.38 -3.86
CA ALA A 159 18.46 16.65 -2.44
C ALA A 159 18.02 15.50 -1.52
N GLN A 160 17.26 14.53 -2.05
CA GLN A 160 16.80 13.33 -1.32
C GLN A 160 17.66 12.09 -1.60
N TYR A 161 18.74 12.23 -2.38
CA TYR A 161 19.67 11.13 -2.64
C TYR A 161 20.51 10.83 -1.40
N THR A 162 20.85 9.58 -1.25
CA THR A 162 21.90 9.12 -0.32
C THR A 162 23.11 8.68 -1.16
N PHE A 163 24.28 9.13 -0.77
CA PHE A 163 25.52 8.85 -1.48
C PHE A 163 26.49 8.06 -0.60
N LEU A 164 27.31 7.23 -1.24
CA LEU A 164 28.37 6.48 -0.57
C LEU A 164 29.65 6.53 -1.42
N ASN A 165 30.80 6.64 -0.77
CA ASN A 165 32.10 6.65 -1.43
C ASN A 165 32.41 5.28 -2.06
N LEU A 166 32.88 5.29 -3.32
CA LEU A 166 33.25 4.08 -4.07
C LEU A 166 34.41 3.30 -3.42
N ALA A 167 35.29 4.01 -2.70
CA ALA A 167 36.46 3.45 -2.01
C ALA A 167 36.20 3.14 -0.52
N ASP A 168 34.93 3.11 -0.08
CA ASP A 168 34.61 2.84 1.32
C ASP A 168 35.15 1.50 1.79
N SER A 169 35.94 1.52 2.86
CA SER A 169 36.60 0.33 3.39
C SER A 169 35.66 -0.64 4.11
N THR A 170 34.47 -0.17 4.55
CA THR A 170 33.45 -1.00 5.19
C THR A 170 32.63 -1.75 4.13
N ALA A 171 32.23 -1.07 3.08
CA ALA A 171 31.59 -1.67 1.93
C ALA A 171 32.55 -2.61 1.20
N ALA A 172 33.85 -2.31 1.20
CA ALA A 172 34.94 -3.14 0.69
C ALA A 172 34.66 -3.77 -0.68
N ILE A 173 34.16 -2.95 -1.62
CA ILE A 173 33.88 -3.40 -2.99
C ILE A 173 35.17 -3.67 -3.72
N ASP A 174 35.35 -4.89 -4.20
CA ASP A 174 36.53 -5.31 -4.93
C ASP A 174 36.35 -5.00 -6.42
N TRP A 175 36.70 -3.78 -6.83
CA TRP A 175 36.60 -3.30 -8.18
C TRP A 175 37.54 -4.02 -9.15
N PRO A 176 37.07 -4.52 -10.31
CA PRO A 176 37.92 -5.21 -11.30
C PRO A 176 39.07 -4.36 -11.83
N ILE A 177 38.82 -3.04 -11.95
CA ILE A 177 39.86 -2.06 -12.30
C ILE A 177 40.06 -1.18 -11.05
N PRO A 178 41.28 -1.11 -10.50
CA PRO A 178 41.54 -0.27 -9.34
C PRO A 178 41.07 1.16 -9.53
N LEU A 179 40.46 1.75 -8.49
CA LEU A 179 39.85 3.09 -8.60
C LEU A 179 40.82 4.22 -8.90
N ASP A 180 42.10 4.04 -8.63
CA ASP A 180 43.18 4.96 -9.02
C ASP A 180 43.52 4.90 -10.51
N GLN A 181 43.11 3.82 -11.19
CA GLN A 181 43.23 3.60 -12.64
C GLN A 181 41.92 3.81 -13.39
N ALA A 182 40.82 4.05 -12.66
CA ALA A 182 39.48 4.20 -13.18
C ALA A 182 39.13 5.67 -13.46
N GLU A 183 38.26 5.89 -14.43
CA GLU A 183 37.72 7.23 -14.74
C GLU A 183 36.53 7.53 -13.83
N LEU A 184 36.70 8.46 -12.90
CA LEU A 184 35.68 8.89 -11.93
C LEU A 184 35.45 10.41 -12.00
N SER A 185 34.22 10.84 -11.72
CA SER A 185 33.95 12.27 -11.50
C SER A 185 34.47 12.74 -10.13
N ASP A 186 34.79 14.04 -10.01
CA ASP A 186 35.17 14.63 -8.72
C ASP A 186 34.07 14.50 -7.66
N LYS A 187 32.79 14.55 -8.10
CA LYS A 187 31.64 14.36 -7.21
C LYS A 187 31.61 12.97 -6.61
N ASP A 188 31.79 11.92 -7.43
CA ASP A 188 31.78 10.54 -6.96
C ASP A 188 32.96 10.24 -6.03
N ARG A 189 34.12 10.91 -6.22
CA ARG A 189 35.27 10.83 -5.30
C ARG A 189 34.99 11.45 -3.94
N ALA A 190 34.14 12.50 -3.89
CA ALA A 190 33.85 13.28 -2.70
C ALA A 190 32.68 12.75 -1.86
N HIS A 191 32.06 11.63 -2.24
CA HIS A 191 30.96 11.04 -1.47
C HIS A 191 31.42 10.60 -0.07
N PRO A 192 30.52 10.62 0.96
CA PRO A 192 30.87 10.27 2.34
C PRO A 192 31.17 8.78 2.49
N PRO A 193 32.00 8.40 3.48
CA PRO A 193 32.16 7.01 3.89
C PRO A 193 30.89 6.48 4.56
N LEU A 194 30.69 5.15 4.58
CA LEU A 194 29.49 4.51 5.13
C LEU A 194 29.18 4.92 6.58
N ALA A 195 30.21 5.16 7.37
CA ALA A 195 30.06 5.60 8.76
C ALA A 195 29.41 6.99 8.93
N GLU A 196 29.43 7.81 7.88
CA GLU A 196 28.84 9.16 7.85
C GLU A 196 27.52 9.21 7.06
N VAL A 197 27.15 8.11 6.41
CA VAL A 197 25.91 8.04 5.63
C VAL A 197 24.69 8.04 6.56
N VAL A 198 23.79 8.98 6.34
CA VAL A 198 22.45 8.94 6.94
C VAL A 198 21.59 7.96 6.15
N PRO A 199 21.14 6.85 6.76
CA PRO A 199 20.34 5.87 6.04
C PRO A 199 19.03 6.46 5.51
N MET A 200 18.66 6.07 4.28
CA MET A 200 17.38 6.50 3.70
C MET A 200 16.22 5.91 4.48
N ALA A 201 15.36 6.79 5.01
CA ALA A 201 14.18 6.37 5.74
C ALA A 201 13.18 5.60 4.83
N PRO A 202 12.40 4.66 5.37
CA PRO A 202 11.32 4.00 4.62
C PRO A 202 10.32 5.03 4.09
N ALA A 203 9.61 4.68 3.01
CA ALA A 203 8.52 5.51 2.52
C ALA A 203 7.43 5.63 3.58
N THR A 204 6.88 6.85 3.72
CA THR A 204 5.88 7.17 4.75
C THR A 204 4.53 6.52 4.43
N THR A 205 3.87 5.98 5.45
CA THR A 205 2.45 5.65 5.42
C THR A 205 1.67 6.80 6.04
N LEU A 206 0.80 7.46 5.27
CA LEU A 206 -0.11 8.47 5.78
C LEU A 206 -1.43 7.82 6.19
N VAL A 207 -1.87 8.04 7.42
CA VAL A 207 -3.18 7.62 7.92
C VAL A 207 -4.06 8.86 8.03
N LEU A 208 -5.05 9.00 7.15
CA LEU A 208 -6.00 10.09 7.12
C LEU A 208 -7.22 9.75 7.97
N GLY A 209 -7.79 10.74 8.67
CA GLY A 209 -8.91 10.53 9.57
C GLY A 209 -8.51 9.92 10.92
N ALA A 210 -7.30 10.21 11.40
CA ALA A 210 -6.70 9.66 12.61
C ALA A 210 -7.54 9.87 13.91
N THR A 211 -8.44 10.84 13.93
CA THR A 211 -9.31 11.15 15.08
C THR A 211 -10.64 10.39 15.08
N GLY A 212 -10.97 9.70 13.97
CA GLY A 212 -12.17 8.85 13.86
C GLY A 212 -12.03 7.53 14.63
N GLN A 213 -13.10 6.71 14.70
CA GLN A 213 -13.07 5.41 15.41
C GLN A 213 -11.96 4.50 14.88
N LEU A 214 -11.93 4.23 13.58
CA LEU A 214 -10.88 3.43 12.95
C LEU A 214 -9.52 4.12 13.01
N GLY A 215 -9.49 5.45 12.84
CA GLY A 215 -8.24 6.22 12.89
C GLY A 215 -7.53 6.08 14.23
N ARG A 216 -8.26 6.18 15.35
CA ARG A 216 -7.70 5.97 16.70
C ARG A 216 -7.15 4.57 16.90
N GLU A 217 -7.83 3.58 16.36
CA GLU A 217 -7.36 2.19 16.41
C GLU A 217 -6.09 1.99 15.59
N LEU A 218 -6.01 2.58 14.38
CA LEU A 218 -4.77 2.57 13.60
C LEU A 218 -3.63 3.30 14.30
N VAL A 219 -3.91 4.40 15.02
CA VAL A 219 -2.91 5.06 15.89
C VAL A 219 -2.42 4.08 16.95
N ARG A 220 -3.32 3.39 17.65
CA ARG A 220 -2.98 2.44 18.72
C ARG A 220 -2.08 1.31 18.21
N GLN A 221 -2.33 0.78 17.00
CA GLN A 221 -1.59 -0.36 16.45
C GLN A 221 -0.29 0.03 15.73
N LEU A 222 -0.18 1.29 15.26
CA LEU A 222 0.91 1.72 14.39
C LEU A 222 1.77 2.86 14.97
N ALA A 223 1.45 3.43 16.15
CA ALA A 223 2.17 4.59 16.71
C ALA A 223 3.68 4.35 16.87
N ASP A 224 4.07 3.13 17.24
CA ASP A 224 5.47 2.75 17.44
C ASP A 224 6.17 2.29 16.15
N ARG A 225 5.46 2.30 15.01
CA ARG A 225 6.05 1.91 13.75
C ARG A 225 6.73 3.11 13.07
N PRO A 226 8.02 3.03 12.74
CA PRO A 226 8.70 4.11 12.04
C PRO A 226 8.07 4.34 10.65
N GLY A 227 8.04 5.59 10.22
CA GLY A 227 7.51 5.95 8.89
C GLY A 227 5.99 5.94 8.78
N VAL A 228 5.24 6.01 9.89
CA VAL A 228 3.79 6.22 9.89
C VAL A 228 3.47 7.62 10.40
N GLU A 229 2.67 8.37 9.65
CA GLU A 229 2.19 9.71 10.00
C GLU A 229 0.66 9.72 10.06
N PHE A 230 0.12 10.29 11.13
CA PHE A 230 -1.32 10.35 11.40
C PHE A 230 -1.83 11.77 11.20
N LEU A 231 -2.83 11.93 10.32
CA LEU A 231 -3.43 13.22 9.98
C LEU A 231 -4.91 13.25 10.41
N GLY A 232 -5.22 14.12 11.35
CA GLY A 232 -6.60 14.48 11.69
C GLY A 232 -7.17 15.46 10.66
N ARG A 233 -8.45 15.80 10.82
CA ARG A 233 -9.17 16.73 9.93
C ARG A 233 -8.54 18.13 9.91
N ASP A 234 -7.96 18.56 11.00
CA ASP A 234 -7.25 19.83 11.19
C ASP A 234 -6.01 19.96 10.28
N ARG A 235 -5.34 18.83 10.02
CA ARG A 235 -4.14 18.78 9.17
C ARG A 235 -4.45 18.37 7.72
N PHE A 236 -5.48 17.55 7.52
CA PHE A 236 -5.92 17.07 6.21
C PHE A 236 -7.45 16.91 6.20
N ASP A 237 -8.16 17.91 5.70
CA ASP A 237 -9.58 17.81 5.42
C ASP A 237 -9.78 17.27 4.00
N LEU A 238 -10.39 16.10 3.89
CA LEU A 238 -10.65 15.43 2.60
C LEU A 238 -11.56 16.27 1.69
N ALA A 239 -12.43 17.11 2.28
CA ALA A 239 -13.30 18.02 1.54
C ALA A 239 -12.56 19.27 1.01
N ASP A 240 -11.38 19.62 1.57
CA ASP A 240 -10.60 20.77 1.10
C ASP A 240 -9.89 20.44 -0.23
N PRO A 241 -10.20 21.16 -1.34
CA PRO A 241 -9.56 20.93 -2.62
C PRO A 241 -8.02 21.13 -2.61
N ALA A 242 -7.49 21.93 -1.68
CA ALA A 242 -6.07 22.22 -1.58
C ALA A 242 -5.31 21.19 -0.72
N ALA A 243 -5.99 20.31 0.02
CA ALA A 243 -5.36 19.38 0.97
C ALA A 243 -4.32 18.47 0.31
N VAL A 244 -4.66 17.91 -0.85
CA VAL A 244 -3.80 17.00 -1.61
C VAL A 244 -2.50 17.66 -2.08
N GLY A 245 -2.55 18.96 -2.45
CA GLY A 245 -1.39 19.73 -2.88
C GLY A 245 -0.38 20.06 -1.78
N ARG A 246 -0.74 19.86 -0.50
CA ARG A 246 0.15 20.10 0.65
C ARG A 246 0.99 18.87 1.03
N ILE A 247 0.77 17.72 0.39
CA ILE A 247 1.50 16.48 0.66
C ILE A 247 2.80 16.42 -0.14
N GLU A 248 3.90 16.10 0.53
CA GLU A 248 5.19 15.79 -0.13
C GLU A 248 5.20 14.34 -0.64
N TRP A 249 4.58 14.12 -1.80
CA TRP A 249 4.26 12.79 -2.34
C TRP A 249 5.46 11.86 -2.51
N ARG A 250 6.65 12.38 -2.82
CA ARG A 250 7.88 11.55 -2.98
C ARG A 250 8.27 10.77 -1.74
N ARG A 251 7.83 11.24 -0.57
CA ARG A 251 8.10 10.55 0.71
C ARG A 251 7.02 9.53 1.04
N VAL A 252 5.88 9.56 0.35
CA VAL A 252 4.72 8.73 0.66
C VAL A 252 4.75 7.44 -0.16
N GLY A 253 4.66 6.29 0.49
CA GLY A 253 4.52 4.99 -0.16
C GLY A 253 3.11 4.43 -0.08
N THR A 254 2.38 4.79 0.98
CA THR A 254 1.01 4.31 1.21
C THR A 254 0.16 5.40 1.85
N VAL A 255 -1.08 5.51 1.40
CA VAL A 255 -2.12 6.29 2.08
C VAL A 255 -3.21 5.34 2.57
N VAL A 256 -3.53 5.41 3.87
CA VAL A 256 -4.70 4.76 4.47
C VAL A 256 -5.75 5.82 4.70
N ASN A 257 -6.81 5.81 3.88
CA ASN A 257 -7.90 6.77 4.02
C ASN A 257 -9.05 6.19 4.88
N ALA A 258 -9.03 6.52 6.17
CA ALA A 258 -10.10 6.27 7.13
C ALA A 258 -10.99 7.51 7.35
N ALA A 259 -10.77 8.60 6.60
CA ALA A 259 -11.60 9.79 6.65
C ALA A 259 -12.82 9.65 5.75
N ALA A 260 -13.98 10.02 6.27
CA ALA A 260 -15.24 10.08 5.53
C ALA A 260 -16.24 11.01 6.23
N PHE A 261 -17.23 11.49 5.48
CA PHE A 261 -18.49 11.97 6.04
C PHE A 261 -19.38 10.75 6.32
N THR A 262 -19.81 10.54 7.57
CA THR A 262 -20.52 9.31 8.01
C THR A 262 -21.89 9.54 8.60
N ALA A 263 -22.37 10.79 8.64
CA ALA A 263 -23.70 11.14 9.17
C ALA A 263 -24.79 10.83 8.13
N VAL A 264 -25.24 9.57 8.10
CA VAL A 264 -26.10 9.00 7.05
C VAL A 264 -27.41 9.79 6.88
N ASP A 265 -28.09 10.13 8.00
CA ASP A 265 -29.36 10.88 7.96
C ASP A 265 -29.15 12.35 7.60
N GLU A 266 -28.07 12.95 8.04
CA GLU A 266 -27.69 14.32 7.69
C GLU A 266 -27.41 14.45 6.18
N ALA A 267 -26.83 13.40 5.56
CA ALA A 267 -26.57 13.38 4.12
C ALA A 267 -27.84 13.55 3.25
N GLU A 268 -29.02 13.25 3.78
CA GLU A 268 -30.29 13.48 3.08
C GLU A 268 -30.72 14.95 3.05
N THR A 269 -30.11 15.81 3.88
CA THR A 269 -30.33 17.27 3.81
C THR A 269 -29.51 17.88 2.68
N GLU A 270 -29.90 19.06 2.18
CA GLU A 270 -29.16 19.74 1.11
C GLU A 270 -27.71 20.05 1.47
N ASP A 271 -27.45 20.57 2.69
CA ASP A 271 -26.11 20.90 3.16
C ASP A 271 -25.32 19.64 3.49
N GLY A 272 -25.92 18.66 4.16
CA GLY A 272 -25.27 17.38 4.46
C GLY A 272 -24.95 16.58 3.20
N GLY A 273 -25.84 16.60 2.20
CA GLY A 273 -25.59 15.97 0.89
C GLY A 273 -24.41 16.59 0.16
N ARG A 274 -24.31 17.94 0.17
CA ARG A 274 -23.12 18.64 -0.36
C ARG A 274 -21.84 18.27 0.39
N ALA A 275 -21.89 18.24 1.73
CA ALA A 275 -20.73 17.87 2.54
C ALA A 275 -20.30 16.40 2.35
N ALA A 276 -21.27 15.48 2.26
CA ALA A 276 -21.03 14.08 1.95
C ALA A 276 -20.38 13.90 0.57
N TRP A 277 -20.88 14.60 -0.44
CA TRP A 277 -20.33 14.56 -1.80
C TRP A 277 -18.92 15.13 -1.85
N ALA A 278 -18.69 16.30 -1.24
CA ALA A 278 -17.37 16.95 -1.19
C ALA A 278 -16.29 16.05 -0.54
N ALA A 279 -16.63 15.35 0.56
CA ALA A 279 -15.69 14.50 1.26
C ALA A 279 -15.56 13.11 0.60
N ASN A 280 -16.70 12.40 0.38
CA ASN A 280 -16.70 10.99 0.01
C ASN A 280 -16.53 10.74 -1.50
N ALA A 281 -16.87 11.70 -2.34
CA ALA A 281 -16.75 11.60 -3.79
C ALA A 281 -15.57 12.44 -4.32
N GLU A 282 -15.69 13.78 -4.27
CA GLU A 282 -14.68 14.67 -4.86
C GLU A 282 -13.33 14.60 -4.16
N GLY A 283 -13.33 14.59 -2.82
CA GLY A 283 -12.10 14.48 -2.02
C GLY A 283 -11.40 13.15 -2.26
N VAL A 284 -12.17 12.05 -2.32
CA VAL A 284 -11.63 10.72 -2.64
C VAL A 284 -11.10 10.69 -4.08
N ALA A 285 -11.80 11.30 -5.04
CA ALA A 285 -11.34 11.34 -6.43
C ALA A 285 -10.00 12.10 -6.57
N ARG A 286 -9.86 13.26 -5.91
CA ARG A 286 -8.58 14.02 -5.89
C ARG A 286 -7.47 13.20 -5.24
N LEU A 287 -7.74 12.52 -4.14
CA LEU A 287 -6.78 11.65 -3.45
C LEU A 287 -6.36 10.47 -4.34
N ALA A 288 -7.33 9.81 -4.97
CA ALA A 288 -7.11 8.70 -5.89
C ALA A 288 -6.25 9.12 -7.10
N GLN A 289 -6.54 10.27 -7.69
CA GLN A 289 -5.75 10.85 -8.78
C GLN A 289 -4.30 11.09 -8.37
N ALA A 290 -4.08 11.68 -7.20
CA ALA A 290 -2.72 11.94 -6.70
C ALA A 290 -1.98 10.63 -6.40
N CYS A 291 -2.63 9.65 -5.75
CA CYS A 291 -2.04 8.33 -5.51
C CYS A 291 -1.65 7.63 -6.82
N ALA A 292 -2.51 7.69 -7.85
CA ALA A 292 -2.20 7.14 -9.16
C ALA A 292 -1.01 7.86 -9.83
N GLN A 293 -1.00 9.20 -9.81
CA GLN A 293 0.05 10.02 -10.39
C GLN A 293 1.43 9.77 -9.74
N HIS A 294 1.46 9.61 -8.41
CA HIS A 294 2.69 9.41 -7.64
C HIS A 294 2.98 7.94 -7.32
N GLN A 295 2.21 7.01 -7.90
CA GLN A 295 2.35 5.55 -7.71
C GLN A 295 2.31 5.10 -6.24
N VAL A 296 1.55 5.82 -5.43
CA VAL A 296 1.33 5.55 -4.02
C VAL A 296 0.21 4.53 -3.86
N THR A 297 0.37 3.56 -2.98
CA THR A 297 -0.69 2.60 -2.65
C THR A 297 -1.79 3.30 -1.87
N LEU A 298 -3.03 3.20 -2.35
CA LEU A 298 -4.21 3.74 -1.68
C LEU A 298 -5.02 2.62 -1.02
N ILE A 299 -5.13 2.64 0.31
CA ILE A 299 -6.06 1.80 1.07
C ILE A 299 -7.23 2.68 1.48
N HIS A 300 -8.43 2.42 0.95
CA HIS A 300 -9.62 3.23 1.19
C HIS A 300 -10.74 2.42 1.82
N VAL A 301 -11.33 2.94 2.90
CA VAL A 301 -12.45 2.30 3.58
C VAL A 301 -13.77 2.81 3.03
N SER A 302 -14.59 1.89 2.55
CA SER A 302 -15.93 2.11 2.02
C SER A 302 -16.99 1.41 2.90
N THR A 303 -18.18 1.20 2.38
CA THR A 303 -19.36 0.74 3.11
C THR A 303 -20.21 -0.24 2.29
N ASP A 304 -20.97 -1.08 2.98
CA ASP A 304 -22.08 -1.89 2.46
C ASP A 304 -23.22 -1.04 1.86
N TYR A 305 -23.36 0.22 2.26
CA TYR A 305 -24.39 1.14 1.74
C TYR A 305 -24.21 1.50 0.26
N VAL A 306 -23.16 1.03 -0.38
CA VAL A 306 -23.01 1.09 -1.84
C VAL A 306 -23.92 0.08 -2.56
N PHE A 307 -24.55 -0.84 -1.82
CA PHE A 307 -25.51 -1.83 -2.32
C PHE A 307 -26.95 -1.47 -1.96
N ASP A 308 -27.92 -2.08 -2.67
CA ASP A 308 -29.36 -1.81 -2.47
C ASP A 308 -29.99 -2.60 -1.30
N GLY A 309 -29.29 -3.61 -0.78
CA GLY A 309 -29.76 -4.46 0.30
C GLY A 309 -30.86 -5.46 -0.09
N THR A 310 -31.08 -5.72 -1.39
CA THR A 310 -32.18 -6.58 -1.89
C THR A 310 -31.72 -7.98 -2.32
N LYS A 311 -30.41 -8.25 -2.34
CA LYS A 311 -29.85 -9.52 -2.75
C LYS A 311 -30.14 -10.62 -1.73
N ASP A 312 -30.51 -11.80 -2.19
CA ASP A 312 -30.51 -13.00 -1.38
C ASP A 312 -29.06 -13.49 -1.18
N GLY A 313 -28.61 -13.60 0.09
CA GLY A 313 -27.24 -13.98 0.45
C GLY A 313 -26.22 -12.83 0.45
N ALA A 314 -24.96 -13.18 0.55
CA ALA A 314 -23.88 -12.21 0.74
C ALA A 314 -23.51 -11.48 -0.56
N TYR A 315 -23.22 -10.17 -0.46
CA TYR A 315 -22.67 -9.37 -1.55
C TYR A 315 -21.19 -9.69 -1.77
N THR A 316 -20.82 -9.90 -3.02
CA THR A 316 -19.43 -10.04 -3.47
C THR A 316 -18.85 -8.70 -3.90
N GLU A 317 -17.55 -8.64 -4.09
CA GLU A 317 -16.87 -7.43 -4.56
C GLU A 317 -17.28 -7.01 -5.99
N SER A 318 -17.78 -7.96 -6.79
CA SER A 318 -18.21 -7.76 -8.17
C SER A 318 -19.70 -7.42 -8.32
N ASP A 319 -20.47 -7.45 -7.23
CA ASP A 319 -21.88 -7.06 -7.30
C ASP A 319 -22.03 -5.57 -7.68
N PRO A 320 -23.05 -5.22 -8.49
CA PRO A 320 -23.24 -3.87 -8.97
C PRO A 320 -23.56 -2.90 -7.82
N LEU A 321 -23.00 -1.71 -7.88
CA LEU A 321 -23.29 -0.63 -6.93
C LEU A 321 -24.70 -0.08 -7.22
N ARG A 322 -25.55 -0.07 -6.20
CA ARG A 322 -26.95 0.42 -6.26
C ARG A 322 -27.35 1.07 -4.95
N PRO A 323 -26.71 2.17 -4.55
CA PRO A 323 -27.00 2.82 -3.27
C PRO A 323 -28.42 3.33 -3.20
N VAL A 324 -29.03 3.27 -2.01
CA VAL A 324 -30.43 3.64 -1.78
C VAL A 324 -30.59 4.95 -1.01
N ASN A 325 -29.49 5.62 -0.67
CA ASN A 325 -29.46 6.89 0.07
C ASN A 325 -28.30 7.78 -0.39
N ALA A 326 -28.32 9.06 0.02
CA ALA A 326 -27.33 10.04 -0.39
C ALA A 326 -25.91 9.72 0.12
N TYR A 327 -25.78 9.22 1.34
CA TYR A 327 -24.49 8.75 1.88
C TYR A 327 -23.90 7.63 1.02
N GLY A 328 -24.66 6.56 0.78
CA GLY A 328 -24.24 5.44 -0.05
C GLY A 328 -23.86 5.88 -1.47
N THR A 329 -24.63 6.81 -2.05
CA THR A 329 -24.33 7.39 -3.38
C THR A 329 -22.98 8.10 -3.39
N SER A 330 -22.69 8.93 -2.36
CA SER A 330 -21.41 9.62 -2.25
C SER A 330 -20.24 8.63 -2.08
N LYS A 331 -20.41 7.57 -1.29
CA LYS A 331 -19.40 6.51 -1.10
C LYS A 331 -19.20 5.69 -2.36
N ALA A 332 -20.25 5.33 -3.08
CA ALA A 332 -20.17 4.60 -4.35
C ALA A 332 -19.41 5.40 -5.42
N ALA A 333 -19.59 6.73 -5.48
CA ALA A 333 -18.80 7.59 -6.36
C ALA A 333 -17.29 7.55 -5.99
N GLY A 334 -16.95 7.55 -4.69
CA GLY A 334 -15.58 7.34 -4.21
C GLY A 334 -15.02 5.97 -4.58
N ASP A 335 -15.82 4.90 -4.45
CA ASP A 335 -15.43 3.54 -4.85
C ASP A 335 -15.00 3.47 -6.31
N LEU A 336 -15.77 4.10 -7.21
CA LEU A 336 -15.46 4.16 -8.64
C LEU A 336 -14.15 4.92 -8.89
N ALA A 337 -13.89 6.01 -8.17
CA ALA A 337 -12.65 6.77 -8.29
C ALA A 337 -11.43 5.98 -7.77
N VAL A 338 -11.56 5.23 -6.68
CA VAL A 338 -10.50 4.38 -6.16
C VAL A 338 -10.24 3.18 -7.07
N GLY A 339 -11.29 2.60 -7.66
CA GLY A 339 -11.21 1.41 -8.50
C GLY A 339 -10.33 1.56 -9.76
N VAL A 340 -10.03 2.79 -10.20
CA VAL A 340 -9.13 3.04 -11.34
C VAL A 340 -7.67 3.28 -10.93
N VAL A 341 -7.37 3.34 -9.63
CA VAL A 341 -5.98 3.47 -9.14
C VAL A 341 -5.28 2.12 -9.27
N PRO A 342 -4.14 2.01 -9.97
CA PRO A 342 -3.47 0.72 -10.18
C PRO A 342 -3.06 0.01 -8.87
N ARG A 343 -2.65 0.77 -7.86
CA ARG A 343 -2.20 0.29 -6.55
C ARG A 343 -3.23 0.66 -5.49
N HIS A 344 -4.34 -0.08 -5.41
CA HIS A 344 -5.35 0.19 -4.41
C HIS A 344 -5.83 -1.07 -3.68
N TYR A 345 -6.26 -0.84 -2.45
CA TYR A 345 -7.13 -1.73 -1.69
C TYR A 345 -8.37 -0.94 -1.30
N LEU A 346 -9.52 -1.28 -1.89
CA LEU A 346 -10.82 -0.72 -1.54
C LEU A 346 -11.51 -1.70 -0.59
N LEU A 347 -11.72 -1.30 0.67
CA LEU A 347 -12.32 -2.13 1.71
C LEU A 347 -13.77 -1.72 1.95
N ARG A 348 -14.72 -2.54 1.53
CA ARG A 348 -16.13 -2.38 1.88
C ARG A 348 -16.39 -3.09 3.20
N THR A 349 -16.94 -2.35 4.16
CA THR A 349 -17.23 -2.86 5.51
C THR A 349 -18.66 -2.52 5.91
N SER A 350 -19.16 -3.09 6.99
CA SER A 350 -20.47 -2.79 7.55
C SER A 350 -20.37 -2.63 9.08
N TRP A 351 -21.32 -1.91 9.68
CA TRP A 351 -21.61 -1.89 11.12
C TRP A 351 -20.36 -1.73 12.00
N VAL A 352 -19.58 -0.68 11.75
CA VAL A 352 -18.29 -0.46 12.43
C VAL A 352 -18.49 -0.13 13.90
N ILE A 353 -17.84 -0.90 14.77
CA ILE A 353 -17.82 -0.79 16.22
C ILE A 353 -16.39 -0.49 16.69
N GLY A 354 -16.21 0.61 17.39
CA GLY A 354 -14.91 1.02 17.94
C GLY A 354 -15.10 1.94 19.14
N ASP A 355 -14.03 2.65 19.51
CA ASP A 355 -14.07 3.60 20.61
C ASP A 355 -15.01 4.78 20.32
N GLY A 356 -15.77 5.18 21.36
CA GLY A 356 -16.69 6.30 21.32
C GLY A 356 -18.12 5.88 21.03
N LYS A 357 -18.93 6.81 20.48
CA LYS A 357 -20.36 6.59 20.26
C LYS A 357 -20.60 5.59 19.12
N ASN A 358 -21.23 4.46 19.43
CA ASN A 358 -21.69 3.45 18.46
C ASN A 358 -22.96 2.75 18.99
N PHE A 359 -23.51 1.84 18.18
CA PHE A 359 -24.76 1.16 18.54
C PHE A 359 -24.61 0.31 19.81
N VAL A 360 -23.55 -0.46 19.96
CA VAL A 360 -23.31 -1.34 21.10
C VAL A 360 -23.22 -0.52 22.41
N ARG A 361 -22.44 0.56 22.43
CA ARG A 361 -22.33 1.46 23.60
C ARG A 361 -23.66 2.18 23.89
N THR A 362 -24.44 2.48 22.86
CA THR A 362 -25.79 3.05 23.05
C THR A 362 -26.71 2.05 23.73
N MET A 363 -26.70 0.78 23.31
CA MET A 363 -27.49 -0.27 23.94
C MET A 363 -27.06 -0.55 25.39
N GLN A 364 -25.77 -0.56 25.68
CA GLN A 364 -25.25 -0.65 27.05
C GLN A 364 -25.82 0.47 27.95
N GLN A 365 -25.73 1.73 27.50
CA GLN A 365 -26.25 2.87 28.25
C GLN A 365 -27.77 2.81 28.48
N LEU A 366 -28.54 2.31 27.50
CA LEU A 366 -29.98 2.10 27.66
C LEU A 366 -30.28 0.99 28.65
N ALA A 367 -29.55 -0.11 28.61
CA ALA A 367 -29.67 -1.21 29.55
C ALA A 367 -29.36 -0.79 30.97
N GLU A 368 -28.25 -0.08 31.21
CA GLU A 368 -27.88 0.50 32.54
C GLU A 368 -28.95 1.43 33.08
N ARG A 369 -29.62 2.19 32.22
CA ARG A 369 -30.72 3.10 32.60
C ARG A 369 -32.06 2.40 32.77
N GLY A 370 -32.16 1.09 32.55
CA GLY A 370 -33.37 0.30 32.66
C GLY A 370 -34.41 0.57 31.57
N ILE A 371 -33.99 1.11 30.42
CA ILE A 371 -34.86 1.44 29.28
C ILE A 371 -35.05 0.19 28.44
N ALA A 372 -36.29 -0.08 27.97
CA ALA A 372 -36.61 -1.15 27.01
C ALA A 372 -36.77 -0.53 25.60
N PRO A 373 -35.77 -0.71 24.68
CA PRO A 373 -35.79 -0.10 23.38
C PRO A 373 -36.60 -0.94 22.36
N SER A 374 -37.14 -0.26 21.34
CA SER A 374 -37.53 -0.91 20.08
C SER A 374 -36.36 -0.90 19.11
N VAL A 375 -36.00 -2.06 18.56
CA VAL A 375 -34.85 -2.24 17.68
C VAL A 375 -35.25 -3.01 16.43
N VAL A 376 -34.72 -2.60 15.28
CA VAL A 376 -35.05 -3.21 13.99
C VAL A 376 -34.50 -4.63 13.90
N SER A 377 -35.34 -5.57 13.41
CA SER A 377 -35.04 -7.00 13.30
C SER A 377 -34.93 -7.50 11.86
N ASP A 378 -35.21 -6.65 10.88
CA ASP A 378 -35.21 -6.95 9.44
C ASP A 378 -34.02 -6.34 8.68
N GLN A 379 -33.08 -5.69 9.38
CA GLN A 379 -31.78 -5.32 8.83
C GLN A 379 -30.76 -6.37 9.30
N ILE A 380 -30.19 -7.10 8.34
CA ILE A 380 -29.29 -8.23 8.58
C ILE A 380 -27.87 -7.88 8.10
N GLY A 381 -26.90 -8.13 8.93
CA GLY A 381 -25.48 -7.83 8.63
C GLY A 381 -24.51 -8.49 9.58
N ARG A 382 -23.28 -8.02 9.56
CA ARG A 382 -22.25 -8.39 10.52
C ARG A 382 -21.61 -7.15 11.11
N LEU A 383 -21.24 -7.21 12.37
CA LEU A 383 -20.41 -6.21 13.02
C LEU A 383 -19.00 -6.23 12.42
N THR A 384 -18.34 -5.07 12.45
CA THR A 384 -16.92 -4.93 12.13
C THR A 384 -16.24 -4.14 13.25
N PHE A 385 -15.46 -4.83 14.06
CA PHE A 385 -14.70 -4.14 15.10
C PHE A 385 -13.49 -3.43 14.49
N THR A 386 -13.23 -2.20 14.96
CA THR A 386 -12.13 -1.37 14.44
C THR A 386 -10.77 -2.04 14.61
N GLN A 387 -10.62 -2.91 15.62
CA GLN A 387 -9.41 -3.70 15.82
C GLN A 387 -9.16 -4.63 14.62
N ASP A 388 -10.17 -5.42 14.24
CA ASP A 388 -10.06 -6.38 13.12
C ASP A 388 -9.91 -5.65 11.79
N LEU A 389 -10.61 -4.53 11.61
CA LEU A 389 -10.48 -3.70 10.41
C LEU A 389 -9.07 -3.10 10.28
N ALA A 390 -8.47 -2.65 11.38
CA ALA A 390 -7.11 -2.14 11.40
C ALA A 390 -6.07 -3.26 11.12
N GLU A 391 -6.25 -4.43 11.72
CA GLU A 391 -5.39 -5.60 11.46
C GLU A 391 -5.43 -6.01 9.98
N ALA A 392 -6.61 -6.03 9.34
CA ALA A 392 -6.75 -6.32 7.92
C ALA A 392 -6.09 -5.24 7.04
N ILE A 393 -6.21 -3.96 7.39
CA ILE A 393 -5.50 -2.86 6.70
C ILE A 393 -3.99 -3.07 6.79
N ILE A 394 -3.48 -3.44 7.96
CA ILE A 394 -2.05 -3.72 8.17
C ILE A 394 -1.61 -4.94 7.37
N HIS A 395 -2.42 -6.00 7.33
CA HIS A 395 -2.17 -7.18 6.51
C HIS A 395 -2.04 -6.83 5.03
N LEU A 396 -3.00 -6.10 4.46
CA LEU A 396 -2.96 -5.67 3.06
C LEU A 396 -1.79 -4.71 2.78
N ARG A 397 -1.53 -3.76 3.70
CA ARG A 397 -0.39 -2.83 3.59
C ARG A 397 0.95 -3.57 3.48
N ASN A 398 1.11 -4.70 4.15
CA ASN A 398 2.34 -5.49 4.12
C ASN A 398 2.56 -6.24 2.78
N GLY A 399 1.65 -6.09 1.82
CA GLY A 399 1.89 -6.40 0.41
C GLY A 399 1.72 -7.87 0.02
N ASN A 400 0.94 -8.65 0.75
CA ASN A 400 0.77 -10.08 0.48
C ASN A 400 -0.48 -10.41 -0.36
N ALA A 401 -1.33 -9.42 -0.67
CA ALA A 401 -2.57 -9.63 -1.41
C ALA A 401 -2.56 -8.88 -2.76
N PRO A 402 -3.20 -9.40 -3.81
CA PRO A 402 -3.42 -8.67 -5.05
C PRO A 402 -4.19 -7.36 -4.82
N TYR A 403 -3.83 -6.29 -5.53
CA TYR A 403 -4.59 -5.04 -5.49
C TYR A 403 -6.04 -5.26 -5.96
N GLY A 404 -6.95 -4.43 -5.46
CA GLY A 404 -8.36 -4.47 -5.84
C GLY A 404 -9.32 -4.22 -4.69
N THR A 405 -10.60 -4.49 -4.94
CA THR A 405 -11.68 -4.37 -3.95
C THR A 405 -11.77 -5.62 -3.09
N TYR A 406 -12.00 -5.44 -1.80
CA TYR A 406 -12.20 -6.49 -0.80
C TYR A 406 -13.40 -6.15 0.08
N ASN A 407 -14.20 -7.14 0.39
CA ASN A 407 -15.20 -7.07 1.45
C ASN A 407 -14.57 -7.49 2.77
N LEU A 408 -14.87 -6.77 3.84
CA LEU A 408 -14.30 -7.03 5.16
C LEU A 408 -15.27 -6.70 6.28
N THR A 409 -15.68 -7.72 7.02
CA THR A 409 -16.38 -7.63 8.31
C THR A 409 -15.77 -8.66 9.25
N ASN A 410 -16.19 -8.71 10.51
CA ASN A 410 -16.01 -9.92 11.29
C ASN A 410 -16.77 -11.08 10.63
N SER A 411 -16.35 -12.33 10.89
CA SER A 411 -16.99 -13.56 10.38
C SER A 411 -18.16 -13.99 11.28
N GLY A 412 -18.60 -15.23 11.15
CA GLY A 412 -19.70 -15.82 11.92
C GLY A 412 -21.06 -15.65 11.25
N GLU A 413 -22.12 -16.17 11.89
CA GLU A 413 -23.48 -16.07 11.38
C GLU A 413 -23.97 -14.61 11.39
N PRO A 414 -24.51 -14.09 10.27
CA PRO A 414 -25.13 -12.77 10.25
C PRO A 414 -26.25 -12.65 11.28
N GLY A 415 -26.44 -11.44 11.80
CA GLY A 415 -27.53 -11.15 12.73
C GLY A 415 -28.20 -9.83 12.44
N SER A 416 -29.31 -9.57 13.14
CA SER A 416 -30.05 -8.31 13.12
C SER A 416 -29.54 -7.35 14.19
N TRP A 417 -29.85 -6.06 14.05
CA TRP A 417 -29.61 -5.10 15.14
C TRP A 417 -30.33 -5.49 16.44
N ALA A 418 -31.53 -6.10 16.34
CA ALA A 418 -32.26 -6.58 17.53
C ALA A 418 -31.52 -7.73 18.23
N GLU A 419 -30.90 -8.65 17.50
CA GLU A 419 -30.08 -9.72 18.08
C GLU A 419 -28.83 -9.17 18.75
N VAL A 420 -28.14 -8.22 18.12
CA VAL A 420 -27.00 -7.51 18.74
C VAL A 420 -27.44 -6.82 20.04
N ALA A 421 -28.58 -6.09 20.04
CA ALA A 421 -29.09 -5.45 21.24
C ALA A 421 -29.42 -6.44 22.36
N ARG A 422 -30.00 -7.60 22.03
CA ARG A 422 -30.31 -8.67 23.02
C ARG A 422 -29.04 -9.26 23.63
N CYS A 423 -27.99 -9.46 22.82
CA CYS A 423 -26.69 -9.88 23.33
C CYS A 423 -26.14 -8.87 24.33
N VAL A 424 -26.16 -7.57 24.00
CA VAL A 424 -25.72 -6.50 24.90
C VAL A 424 -26.54 -6.47 26.20
N TYR A 425 -27.88 -6.62 26.11
CA TYR A 425 -28.74 -6.62 27.30
C TYR A 425 -28.42 -7.81 28.19
N THR A 426 -28.27 -9.00 27.62
CA THR A 426 -27.90 -10.21 28.38
C THR A 426 -26.56 -10.02 29.08
N HIS A 427 -25.57 -9.42 28.42
CA HIS A 427 -24.27 -9.16 29.01
C HIS A 427 -24.30 -8.14 30.17
N THR A 428 -25.30 -7.24 30.18
CA THR A 428 -25.52 -6.24 31.25
C THR A 428 -26.52 -6.71 32.31
N ASP A 429 -26.72 -8.02 32.48
CA ASP A 429 -27.67 -8.64 33.41
C ASP A 429 -29.13 -8.21 33.21
N ARG A 430 -29.50 -7.77 32.01
CA ARG A 430 -30.87 -7.42 31.62
C ARG A 430 -31.47 -8.51 30.78
N PRO A 431 -32.79 -8.80 30.97
CA PRO A 431 -33.46 -9.82 30.14
C PRO A 431 -33.48 -9.44 28.66
N ALA A 432 -33.12 -10.36 27.77
CA ALA A 432 -33.20 -10.18 26.31
C ALA A 432 -34.59 -9.72 25.81
N ARG A 433 -35.67 -10.11 26.54
CA ARG A 433 -37.05 -9.72 26.25
C ARG A 433 -37.34 -8.21 26.45
N ASP A 434 -36.46 -7.46 27.10
CA ASP A 434 -36.61 -6.01 27.25
C ASP A 434 -36.36 -5.30 25.89
N VAL A 435 -35.75 -5.99 24.92
CA VAL A 435 -35.57 -5.50 23.54
C VAL A 435 -36.77 -5.93 22.70
N THR A 436 -37.59 -4.96 22.30
CA THR A 436 -38.74 -5.17 21.41
C THR A 436 -38.31 -5.13 19.94
N GLU A 437 -38.61 -6.19 19.21
CA GLU A 437 -38.36 -6.21 17.75
C GLU A 437 -39.44 -5.39 17.01
N VAL A 438 -38.96 -4.64 16.03
CA VAL A 438 -39.81 -3.90 15.09
C VAL A 438 -39.25 -4.00 13.67
N SER A 439 -40.09 -3.83 12.66
CA SER A 439 -39.61 -3.72 11.29
C SER A 439 -38.94 -2.34 11.04
N THR A 440 -38.13 -2.25 10.01
CA THR A 440 -37.56 -0.98 9.53
C THR A 440 -38.67 0.02 9.19
N GLU A 441 -39.76 -0.43 8.56
CA GLU A 441 -40.91 0.40 8.21
C GLU A 441 -41.60 0.98 9.46
N GLU A 442 -41.84 0.14 10.47
CA GLU A 442 -42.47 0.58 11.75
C GLU A 442 -41.55 1.54 12.52
N TYR A 443 -40.24 1.24 12.59
CA TYR A 443 -39.30 2.06 13.34
C TYR A 443 -39.13 3.46 12.78
N PHE A 444 -39.16 3.58 11.46
CA PHE A 444 -38.98 4.85 10.77
C PHE A 444 -40.31 5.52 10.33
N ALA A 445 -41.44 4.95 10.67
CA ALA A 445 -42.74 5.52 10.33
C ALA A 445 -42.86 7.01 10.80
N GLY A 446 -43.14 7.90 9.88
CA GLY A 446 -43.30 9.34 10.12
C GLY A 446 -41.96 10.09 10.39
N LYS A 447 -40.80 9.45 10.25
CA LYS A 447 -39.49 10.09 10.36
C LYS A 447 -38.89 10.37 8.98
N SER A 448 -38.27 11.54 8.80
CA SER A 448 -37.48 11.86 7.62
C SER A 448 -36.06 11.38 7.84
N VAL A 449 -35.75 10.17 7.43
CA VAL A 449 -34.45 9.51 7.60
C VAL A 449 -34.02 8.83 6.30
N ALA A 450 -32.74 8.57 6.14
CA ALA A 450 -32.20 7.84 5.01
C ALA A 450 -32.71 6.40 4.97
N ARG A 451 -32.98 5.86 3.77
CA ARG A 451 -33.23 4.42 3.60
C ARG A 451 -32.00 3.61 3.98
N ARG A 452 -32.20 2.48 4.65
CA ARG A 452 -31.13 1.54 4.99
C ARG A 452 -31.29 0.27 4.14
N PRO A 453 -30.15 -0.35 3.70
CA PRO A 453 -30.17 -1.70 3.14
C PRO A 453 -30.76 -2.69 4.16
N LEU A 454 -31.64 -3.59 3.74
CA LEU A 454 -32.13 -4.66 4.62
C LEU A 454 -31.10 -5.79 4.74
N ASN A 455 -30.30 -6.03 3.70
CA ASN A 455 -29.20 -6.97 3.71
C ASN A 455 -27.87 -6.24 3.53
N SER A 456 -27.01 -6.33 4.54
CA SER A 456 -25.64 -5.79 4.59
C SER A 456 -24.58 -6.90 4.68
N VAL A 457 -24.95 -8.15 4.39
CA VAL A 457 -24.02 -9.29 4.50
C VAL A 457 -23.02 -9.26 3.36
N LEU A 458 -21.73 -9.21 3.71
CA LEU A 458 -20.63 -9.20 2.75
C LEU A 458 -19.95 -10.57 2.67
N ASN A 459 -19.59 -11.02 1.47
CA ASN A 459 -18.83 -12.24 1.24
C ASN A 459 -17.36 -12.00 1.58
N LEU A 460 -16.77 -12.87 2.40
CA LEU A 460 -15.41 -12.73 2.93
C LEU A 460 -14.37 -13.61 2.21
N THR A 461 -14.78 -14.44 1.27
CA THR A 461 -13.93 -15.45 0.62
C THR A 461 -12.65 -14.83 0.02
N LYS A 462 -12.73 -13.62 -0.53
CA LYS A 462 -11.58 -12.96 -1.16
C LYS A 462 -10.54 -12.48 -0.14
N ILE A 463 -10.97 -11.90 0.97
CA ILE A 463 -10.04 -11.46 2.03
C ILE A 463 -9.42 -12.68 2.74
N GLU A 464 -10.19 -13.73 2.94
CA GLU A 464 -9.70 -15.01 3.50
C GLU A 464 -8.65 -15.65 2.58
N ALA A 465 -8.88 -15.64 1.26
CA ALA A 465 -7.92 -16.13 0.28
C ALA A 465 -6.60 -15.33 0.26
N SER A 466 -6.58 -14.10 0.80
CA SER A 466 -5.35 -13.32 0.99
C SER A 466 -4.52 -13.77 2.20
N GLY A 467 -5.03 -14.71 2.99
CA GLY A 467 -4.40 -15.21 4.22
C GLY A 467 -4.81 -14.43 5.49
N PHE A 468 -5.79 -13.53 5.41
CA PHE A 468 -6.38 -12.88 6.58
C PHE A 468 -7.63 -13.65 7.03
N THR A 469 -7.72 -13.98 8.32
CA THR A 469 -8.87 -14.69 8.90
C THR A 469 -9.64 -13.74 9.81
N PRO A 470 -10.82 -13.22 9.40
CA PRO A 470 -11.66 -12.41 10.25
C PRO A 470 -12.15 -13.19 11.47
N ARG A 471 -12.09 -12.59 12.67
CA ARG A 471 -12.64 -13.20 13.89
C ARG A 471 -14.16 -13.27 13.84
N ASP A 472 -14.76 -14.20 14.58
CA ASP A 472 -16.22 -14.28 14.73
C ASP A 472 -16.78 -13.01 15.38
N GLN A 473 -17.90 -12.47 14.84
CA GLN A 473 -18.47 -11.21 15.32
C GLN A 473 -19.05 -11.33 16.74
N TRP A 474 -19.57 -12.50 17.11
CA TRP A 474 -20.20 -12.68 18.41
C TRP A 474 -19.15 -12.84 19.51
N GLU A 475 -18.05 -13.56 19.23
CA GLU A 475 -16.89 -13.64 20.11
C GLU A 475 -16.25 -12.24 20.30
N ALA A 476 -16.07 -11.50 19.21
CA ALA A 476 -15.54 -10.14 19.26
C ALA A 476 -16.46 -9.16 20.01
N LEU A 477 -17.80 -9.35 19.91
CA LEU A 477 -18.78 -8.58 20.68
C LEU A 477 -18.66 -8.84 22.18
N GLU A 478 -18.54 -10.09 22.60
CA GLU A 478 -18.35 -10.46 23.99
C GLU A 478 -17.06 -9.88 24.56
N GLU A 479 -15.95 -9.96 23.83
CA GLU A 479 -14.67 -9.35 24.23
C GLU A 479 -14.79 -7.81 24.35
N TYR A 480 -15.47 -7.16 23.41
CA TYR A 480 -15.68 -5.70 23.42
C TYR A 480 -16.54 -5.25 24.61
N LEU A 481 -17.55 -6.05 24.98
CA LEU A 481 -18.41 -5.77 26.12
C LEU A 481 -17.70 -6.00 27.46
N ALA A 482 -16.78 -6.96 27.53
CA ALA A 482 -15.98 -7.26 28.72
C ALA A 482 -14.83 -6.26 28.96
N ALA A 483 -14.46 -5.49 27.92
CA ALA A 483 -13.41 -4.48 28.04
C ALA A 483 -13.89 -3.29 28.91
N PRO A 484 -13.04 -2.78 29.84
CA PRO A 484 -13.40 -1.72 30.79
C PRO A 484 -13.72 -0.38 30.15
#